data_f6dd17c1bd07db02e0e04814cb209c6d
#
_entry.id   f6dd17c1bd07db02e0e04814cb209c6d
#
_cell.length_a   1.000
_cell.length_b   1.000
_cell.length_c   1.000
_cell.angle_alpha   90.00
_cell.angle_beta   90.00
_cell.angle_gamma   90.00
#
_symmetry.space_group_name_H-M   'P 1'
#
loop_
_entity.id
_entity.type
_entity.pdbx_description
1 polymer ?
#
loop_
_entity_poly.entity_id
_entity_poly.type
_entity_poly.pdbx_seq_one_letter_code
_entity_poly.pdbx_strand_id
1 'polypeptide(L)'
;MTTRSIPHLIIGFGKAGKTLAADLAKHGESVILVEQSAAMYGGTCINIGCIPSKLLLVEGEKSARLTDKSAAFQAAMQRREQLTSALRAANYNKLATIPGVEILTGTARFLSPNVVEVLTEDGACQIEAERIYINTGARPATLALEGAEDKRIYDSTGLLQLDSLPARLVIVGGGYISLEFACMYAAFGTEVTILEQGDTFLAREDRDVAEAMLAMLADRGGVKVVLQAETKRFISAEEAVTVVTSQGEYAAEAVLVAIGRRPNVEALHLEAAGVQLTPRGFIQTDEYLRATPNIWAMGDVAGSPQFTYVSLDDYRIVRDQILGEGKRTTKDRLLLPTSVFTTPALSQVGMTETKAAASGRPYEVKRLQTVAIPKAKVLGETHGLLKAIVDTETGLILGATLFCPEAHELINLLKLAMDHQIPAEALRTQIFTHPTIAEALNDLFASN
;
A
#
# COMPACT_ATOMS: atom_id res chain seq x y z
N MET A 1 35.14 16.32 13.13
CA MET A 1 34.00 15.35 13.13
C MET A 1 34.55 14.01 13.55
N THR A 2 33.89 13.32 14.47
CA THR A 2 34.27 11.96 14.85
C THR A 2 33.65 10.97 13.88
N THR A 3 34.48 10.13 13.25
CA THR A 3 33.99 9.01 12.43
C THR A 3 33.79 7.81 13.34
N ARG A 4 32.61 7.17 13.23
CA ARG A 4 32.26 5.96 13.98
C ARG A 4 32.26 4.78 13.00
N SER A 5 32.83 3.65 13.38
CA SER A 5 32.80 2.43 12.56
C SER A 5 31.77 1.44 13.11
N ILE A 6 31.00 0.79 12.21
CA ILE A 6 29.92 -0.14 12.55
C ILE A 6 29.78 -1.24 11.48
N PRO A 7 29.45 -2.50 11.83
CA PRO A 7 29.19 -3.53 10.84
C PRO A 7 27.96 -3.23 9.97
N HIS A 8 26.88 -2.73 10.56
CA HIS A 8 25.61 -2.57 9.86
C HIS A 8 25.00 -1.19 10.07
N LEU A 9 24.70 -0.49 8.96
CA LEU A 9 23.97 0.78 8.93
C LEU A 9 22.66 0.60 8.17
N ILE A 10 21.54 0.96 8.77
CA ILE A 10 20.22 0.94 8.16
C ILE A 10 19.71 2.36 8.01
N ILE A 11 19.30 2.77 6.82
CA ILE A 11 18.76 4.09 6.53
C ILE A 11 17.25 3.96 6.26
N GLY A 12 16.43 4.38 7.21
CA GLY A 12 14.97 4.31 7.21
C GLY A 12 14.40 3.28 8.18
N PHE A 13 13.41 3.71 8.97
CA PHE A 13 12.72 2.89 9.98
C PHE A 13 11.52 2.11 9.40
N GLY A 14 11.56 1.78 8.12
CA GLY A 14 10.51 1.02 7.44
C GLY A 14 10.40 -0.43 7.91
N LYS A 15 9.44 -1.18 7.34
CA LYS A 15 9.16 -2.57 7.77
C LYS A 15 10.36 -3.50 7.62
N ALA A 16 11.09 -3.43 6.52
CA ALA A 16 12.30 -4.24 6.31
C ALA A 16 13.43 -3.81 7.25
N GLY A 17 13.74 -2.51 7.28
CA GLY A 17 14.86 -1.96 8.05
C GLY A 17 14.77 -2.28 9.54
N LYS A 18 13.65 -1.97 10.19
CA LYS A 18 13.47 -2.26 11.62
C LYS A 18 13.48 -3.75 11.95
N THR A 19 12.99 -4.60 11.01
CA THR A 19 12.97 -6.04 11.21
C THR A 19 14.38 -6.61 11.08
N LEU A 20 15.17 -6.13 10.11
CA LEU A 20 16.55 -6.51 9.92
C LEU A 20 17.42 -6.05 11.09
N ALA A 21 17.26 -4.81 11.56
CA ALA A 21 17.99 -4.30 12.73
C ALA A 21 17.80 -5.18 13.96
N ALA A 22 16.54 -5.52 14.25
CA ALA A 22 16.22 -6.38 15.39
C ALA A 22 16.78 -7.80 15.25
N ASP A 23 16.82 -8.34 14.03
CA ASP A 23 17.30 -9.70 13.79
C ASP A 23 18.84 -9.78 13.85
N LEU A 24 19.54 -8.85 13.21
CA LEU A 24 21.00 -8.74 13.28
C LEU A 24 21.49 -8.62 14.74
N ALA A 25 20.87 -7.73 15.51
CA ALA A 25 21.25 -7.54 16.91
C ALA A 25 21.00 -8.79 17.77
N LYS A 26 19.94 -9.56 17.52
CA LYS A 26 19.71 -10.86 18.17
C LYS A 26 20.78 -11.91 17.85
N HIS A 27 21.48 -11.76 16.73
CA HIS A 27 22.61 -12.60 16.34
C HIS A 27 23.96 -12.04 16.82
N GLY A 28 23.95 -11.02 17.68
CA GLY A 28 25.15 -10.43 18.28
C GLY A 28 25.82 -9.33 17.45
N GLU A 29 25.20 -8.92 16.35
CA GLU A 29 25.73 -7.85 15.49
C GLU A 29 25.35 -6.46 16.04
N SER A 30 26.22 -5.47 15.83
CA SER A 30 25.93 -4.07 16.16
C SER A 30 25.32 -3.34 14.96
N VAL A 31 24.25 -2.59 15.21
CA VAL A 31 23.46 -1.91 14.15
C VAL A 31 23.20 -0.47 14.56
N ILE A 32 23.46 0.45 13.63
CA ILE A 32 22.90 1.81 13.70
C ILE A 32 21.73 1.90 12.70
N LEU A 33 20.58 2.34 13.19
CA LEU A 33 19.41 2.65 12.34
C LEU A 33 19.15 4.15 12.37
N VAL A 34 19.14 4.77 11.18
CA VAL A 34 18.89 6.20 11.00
C VAL A 34 17.47 6.41 10.48
N GLU A 35 16.71 7.30 11.12
CA GLU A 35 15.41 7.77 10.65
C GLU A 35 15.38 9.31 10.66
N GLN A 36 14.94 9.91 9.56
CA GLN A 36 14.97 11.38 9.43
C GLN A 36 14.00 12.11 10.38
N SER A 37 12.95 11.45 10.87
CA SER A 37 11.91 12.07 11.70
C SER A 37 11.38 11.12 12.75
N ALA A 38 11.35 11.57 14.01
CA ALA A 38 10.73 10.84 15.11
C ALA A 38 9.22 10.55 14.86
N ALA A 39 8.54 11.41 14.06
CA ALA A 39 7.16 11.20 13.65
C ALA A 39 6.99 10.00 12.69
N MET A 40 8.07 9.47 12.12
CA MET A 40 8.07 8.36 11.17
C MET A 40 8.63 7.05 11.74
N TYR A 41 8.93 6.96 13.03
CA TYR A 41 9.32 5.69 13.62
C TYR A 41 8.29 4.58 13.35
N GLY A 42 8.75 3.47 12.79
CA GLY A 42 7.90 2.37 12.35
C GLY A 42 7.53 2.41 10.86
N GLY A 43 7.83 3.52 10.16
CA GLY A 43 7.67 3.70 8.71
C GLY A 43 6.27 4.13 8.27
N THR A 44 6.11 4.25 6.96
CA THR A 44 4.90 4.76 6.26
C THR A 44 3.61 4.06 6.68
N CYS A 45 3.61 2.73 6.74
CA CYS A 45 2.41 1.93 7.01
C CYS A 45 1.71 2.33 8.32
N ILE A 46 2.48 2.55 9.39
CA ILE A 46 1.95 2.87 10.73
C ILE A 46 1.51 4.32 10.81
N ASN A 47 2.30 5.24 10.23
CA ASN A 47 2.14 6.67 10.50
C ASN A 47 1.23 7.39 9.50
N ILE A 48 1.36 7.08 8.21
CA ILE A 48 0.73 7.83 7.11
C ILE A 48 0.20 6.92 5.97
N GLY A 49 0.05 5.62 6.22
CA GLY A 49 -0.35 4.66 5.19
C GLY A 49 -1.49 3.75 5.63
N CYS A 50 -1.21 2.44 5.65
CA CYS A 50 -2.22 1.39 5.82
C CYS A 50 -3.03 1.51 7.12
N ILE A 51 -2.37 1.75 8.25
CA ILE A 51 -3.06 1.73 9.55
C ILE A 51 -4.01 2.91 9.71
N PRO A 52 -3.59 4.18 9.53
CA PRO A 52 -4.51 5.30 9.65
C PRO A 52 -5.64 5.25 8.62
N SER A 53 -5.37 4.87 7.37
CA SER A 53 -6.42 4.81 6.34
C SER A 53 -7.45 3.71 6.63
N LYS A 54 -7.03 2.50 7.05
CA LYS A 54 -7.96 1.41 7.38
C LYS A 54 -8.76 1.69 8.64
N LEU A 55 -8.16 2.37 9.63
CA LEU A 55 -8.92 2.85 10.78
C LEU A 55 -10.05 3.81 10.34
N LEU A 56 -9.72 4.81 9.52
CA LEU A 56 -10.73 5.80 9.09
C LEU A 56 -11.80 5.18 8.20
N LEU A 57 -11.48 4.19 7.36
CA LEU A 57 -12.47 3.41 6.62
C LEU A 57 -13.45 2.72 7.58
N VAL A 58 -12.95 2.01 8.59
CA VAL A 58 -13.79 1.34 9.60
C VAL A 58 -14.63 2.33 10.40
N GLU A 59 -14.07 3.47 10.81
CA GLU A 59 -14.82 4.49 11.56
C GLU A 59 -15.86 5.19 10.66
N GLY A 60 -15.55 5.40 9.38
CA GLY A 60 -16.50 5.91 8.39
C GLY A 60 -17.71 4.99 8.24
N GLU A 61 -17.51 3.70 8.07
CA GLU A 61 -18.60 2.72 7.98
C GLU A 61 -19.46 2.68 9.27
N LYS A 62 -18.83 2.74 10.44
CA LYS A 62 -19.57 2.84 11.71
C LYS A 62 -20.39 4.12 11.79
N SER A 63 -19.88 5.20 11.22
CA SER A 63 -20.56 6.50 11.24
C SER A 63 -21.76 6.56 10.31
N ALA A 64 -21.94 5.62 9.38
CA ALA A 64 -22.99 5.66 8.34
C ALA A 64 -24.39 5.89 8.91
N ARG A 65 -24.66 5.40 10.13
CA ARG A 65 -25.95 5.52 10.83
C ARG A 65 -26.04 6.74 11.78
N LEU A 66 -24.97 7.51 11.92
CA LEU A 66 -24.94 8.68 12.79
C LEU A 66 -25.45 9.92 12.04
N THR A 67 -26.15 10.81 12.75
CA THR A 67 -26.67 12.07 12.19
C THR A 67 -25.61 13.17 12.15
N ASP A 68 -24.76 13.25 13.18
CA ASP A 68 -23.67 14.23 13.26
C ASP A 68 -22.39 13.63 12.67
N LYS A 69 -22.21 13.80 11.38
CA LYS A 69 -21.06 13.31 10.61
C LYS A 69 -19.77 14.05 10.98
N SER A 70 -19.87 15.34 11.29
CA SER A 70 -18.71 16.16 11.66
C SER A 70 -18.11 15.69 12.98
N ALA A 71 -18.93 15.50 14.01
CA ALA A 71 -18.50 14.97 15.30
C ALA A 71 -17.93 13.54 15.15
N ALA A 72 -18.55 12.69 14.33
CA ALA A 72 -18.05 11.35 14.06
C ALA A 72 -16.66 11.37 13.38
N PHE A 73 -16.46 12.25 12.41
CA PHE A 73 -15.17 12.44 11.76
C PHE A 73 -14.10 12.91 12.75
N GLN A 74 -14.39 13.91 13.58
CA GLN A 74 -13.46 14.40 14.60
C GLN A 74 -13.06 13.29 15.59
N ALA A 75 -14.02 12.49 16.06
CA ALA A 75 -13.76 11.35 16.94
C ALA A 75 -12.88 10.29 16.25
N ALA A 76 -13.11 10.01 14.96
CA ALA A 76 -12.29 9.11 14.17
C ALA A 76 -10.85 9.62 14.01
N MET A 77 -10.68 10.94 13.77
CA MET A 77 -9.35 11.56 13.66
C MET A 77 -8.58 11.52 14.99
N GLN A 78 -9.25 11.75 16.12
CA GLN A 78 -8.64 11.60 17.44
C GLN A 78 -8.20 10.15 17.69
N ARG A 79 -9.04 9.17 17.37
CA ARG A 79 -8.72 7.75 17.50
C ARG A 79 -7.55 7.35 16.59
N ARG A 80 -7.52 7.88 15.35
CA ARG A 80 -6.39 7.69 14.42
C ARG A 80 -5.08 8.18 15.07
N GLU A 81 -5.05 9.40 15.63
CA GLU A 81 -3.86 9.95 16.27
C GLU A 81 -3.42 9.11 17.48
N GLN A 82 -4.34 8.72 18.34
CA GLN A 82 -4.05 7.86 19.48
C GLN A 82 -3.44 6.52 19.05
N LEU A 83 -4.02 5.86 18.03
CA LEU A 83 -3.52 4.58 17.54
C LEU A 83 -2.14 4.71 16.90
N THR A 84 -1.96 5.71 16.01
CA THR A 84 -0.69 5.89 15.31
C THR A 84 0.44 6.28 16.25
N SER A 85 0.18 7.16 17.22
CA SER A 85 1.15 7.54 18.25
C SER A 85 1.53 6.36 19.15
N ALA A 86 0.56 5.56 19.59
CA ALA A 86 0.83 4.36 20.41
C ALA A 86 1.66 3.33 19.64
N LEU A 87 1.33 3.08 18.36
CA LEU A 87 2.08 2.15 17.52
C LEU A 87 3.49 2.66 17.19
N ARG A 88 3.66 3.95 16.97
CA ARG A 88 4.96 4.61 16.76
C ARG A 88 5.85 4.42 17.97
N ALA A 89 5.36 4.76 19.16
CA ALA A 89 6.07 4.58 20.43
C ALA A 89 6.41 3.09 20.67
N ALA A 90 5.48 2.18 20.45
CA ALA A 90 5.73 0.74 20.61
C ALA A 90 6.81 0.22 19.67
N ASN A 91 6.84 0.69 18.38
CA ASN A 91 7.89 0.30 17.44
C ASN A 91 9.27 0.84 17.83
N TYR A 92 9.34 2.11 18.27
CA TYR A 92 10.58 2.70 18.78
C TYR A 92 11.11 1.93 20.00
N ASN A 93 10.29 1.79 21.03
CA ASN A 93 10.67 1.14 22.28
C ASN A 93 11.10 -0.32 22.05
N LYS A 94 10.37 -1.05 21.21
CA LYS A 94 10.71 -2.44 20.88
C LYS A 94 12.12 -2.57 20.27
N LEU A 95 12.55 -1.60 19.47
CA LEU A 95 13.87 -1.63 18.84
C LEU A 95 14.95 -1.04 19.74
N ALA A 96 14.67 0.08 20.42
CA ALA A 96 15.60 0.78 21.30
C ALA A 96 16.02 -0.03 22.54
N THR A 97 15.22 -1.02 22.95
CA THR A 97 15.54 -1.90 24.08
C THR A 97 16.40 -3.12 23.71
N ILE A 98 16.68 -3.32 22.40
CA ILE A 98 17.50 -4.46 21.96
C ILE A 98 18.99 -4.08 22.10
N PRO A 99 19.78 -4.81 22.91
CA PRO A 99 21.22 -4.57 22.98
C PRO A 99 21.87 -4.68 21.61
N GLY A 100 22.78 -3.76 21.29
CA GLY A 100 23.46 -3.70 19.99
C GLY A 100 22.72 -2.88 18.93
N VAL A 101 21.51 -2.36 19.20
CA VAL A 101 20.81 -1.43 18.31
C VAL A 101 20.91 0.00 18.84
N GLU A 102 21.36 0.88 17.99
CA GLU A 102 21.29 2.34 18.21
C GLU A 102 20.38 2.98 17.17
N ILE A 103 19.50 3.87 17.60
CA ILE A 103 18.60 4.63 16.72
C ILE A 103 19.07 6.08 16.72
N LEU A 104 19.37 6.61 15.53
CA LEU A 104 19.70 8.01 15.32
C LEU A 104 18.58 8.71 14.58
N THR A 105 18.13 9.85 15.09
CA THR A 105 17.22 10.74 14.37
C THR A 105 18.03 11.75 13.59
N GLY A 106 17.95 11.71 12.26
CA GLY A 106 18.69 12.61 11.39
C GLY A 106 18.60 12.25 9.92
N THR A 107 19.07 13.14 9.08
CA THR A 107 19.10 12.95 7.63
C THR A 107 20.43 12.35 7.19
N ALA A 108 20.38 11.18 6.57
CA ALA A 108 21.56 10.47 6.08
C ALA A 108 21.88 10.88 4.64
N ARG A 109 23.18 11.03 4.32
CA ARG A 109 23.69 11.17 2.95
C ARG A 109 25.02 10.45 2.78
N PHE A 110 25.24 9.84 1.64
CA PHE A 110 26.51 9.19 1.31
C PHE A 110 27.59 10.24 1.05
N LEU A 111 28.78 9.98 1.59
CA LEU A 111 30.03 10.68 1.25
C LEU A 111 30.93 9.79 0.39
N SER A 112 30.82 8.46 0.54
CA SER A 112 31.52 7.44 -0.24
C SER A 112 30.75 6.11 -0.18
N PRO A 113 31.18 5.02 -0.85
CA PRO A 113 30.47 3.74 -0.82
C PRO A 113 30.25 3.13 0.56
N ASN A 114 31.05 3.50 1.56
CA ASN A 114 30.98 2.97 2.92
C ASN A 114 30.88 4.03 4.02
N VAL A 115 30.88 5.33 3.66
CA VAL A 115 30.77 6.43 4.62
C VAL A 115 29.50 7.21 4.41
N VAL A 116 28.69 7.32 5.45
CA VAL A 116 27.43 8.08 5.48
C VAL A 116 27.55 9.17 6.53
N GLU A 117 27.24 10.39 6.15
CA GLU A 117 27.03 11.50 7.08
C GLU A 117 25.57 11.54 7.54
N VAL A 118 25.37 11.68 8.84
CA VAL A 118 24.05 11.85 9.44
C VAL A 118 23.98 13.22 10.08
N LEU A 119 23.07 14.05 9.60
CA LEU A 119 22.78 15.37 10.18
C LEU A 119 21.69 15.22 11.24
N THR A 120 22.06 15.32 12.50
CA THR A 120 21.16 15.31 13.66
C THR A 120 20.95 16.71 14.22
N GLU A 121 20.04 16.87 15.18
CA GLU A 121 19.88 18.15 15.91
C GLU A 121 21.14 18.57 16.67
N ASP A 122 21.94 17.61 17.14
CA ASP A 122 23.20 17.85 17.87
C ASP A 122 24.40 18.11 16.96
N GLY A 123 24.22 18.05 15.64
CA GLY A 123 25.25 18.26 14.64
C GLY A 123 25.48 17.08 13.72
N ALA A 124 26.53 17.17 12.88
CA ALA A 124 26.85 16.13 11.92
C ALA A 124 27.79 15.06 12.51
N CYS A 125 27.47 13.79 12.29
CA CYS A 125 28.37 12.66 12.55
C CYS A 125 28.61 11.84 11.29
N GLN A 126 29.80 11.22 11.15
CA GLN A 126 30.12 10.33 10.07
C GLN A 126 30.12 8.89 10.56
N ILE A 127 29.52 8.00 9.77
CA ILE A 127 29.43 6.56 10.07
C ILE A 127 30.07 5.82 8.91
N GLU A 128 31.14 5.09 9.20
CA GLU A 128 31.73 4.14 8.29
C GLU A 128 31.14 2.76 8.57
N ALA A 129 30.46 2.17 7.56
CA ALA A 129 29.77 0.91 7.71
C ALA A 129 30.27 -0.13 6.72
N GLU A 130 30.41 -1.38 7.19
CA GLU A 130 30.75 -2.50 6.32
C GLU A 130 29.60 -2.83 5.36
N ARG A 131 28.36 -2.74 5.84
CA ARG A 131 27.13 -3.03 5.07
C ARG A 131 26.09 -1.98 5.34
N ILE A 132 25.45 -1.50 4.26
CA ILE A 132 24.45 -0.44 4.32
C ILE A 132 23.14 -0.93 3.69
N TYR A 133 22.02 -0.65 4.36
CA TYR A 133 20.69 -1.07 3.93
C TYR A 133 19.76 0.14 3.82
N ILE A 134 19.30 0.42 2.59
CA ILE A 134 18.44 1.57 2.31
C ILE A 134 16.98 1.11 2.34
N ASN A 135 16.18 1.68 3.26
CA ASN A 135 14.74 1.39 3.40
C ASN A 135 13.94 2.69 3.61
N THR A 136 14.30 3.74 2.86
CA THR A 136 13.70 5.07 2.94
C THR A 136 12.30 5.17 2.36
N GLY A 137 11.86 4.13 1.64
CA GLY A 137 10.50 4.03 1.12
C GLY A 137 10.21 4.98 -0.03
N ALA A 138 8.93 5.36 -0.14
CA ALA A 138 8.43 6.25 -1.18
C ALA A 138 7.43 7.26 -0.60
N ARG A 139 7.25 8.38 -1.28
CA ARG A 139 6.27 9.43 -0.97
C ARG A 139 5.26 9.61 -2.10
N PRO A 140 4.11 10.25 -1.87
CA PRO A 140 3.17 10.61 -2.92
C PRO A 140 3.84 11.44 -4.03
N ALA A 141 3.41 11.20 -5.26
CA ALA A 141 3.81 12.03 -6.40
C ALA A 141 3.00 13.33 -6.41
N THR A 142 3.63 14.42 -6.82
CA THR A 142 3.03 15.76 -6.92
C THR A 142 2.76 16.12 -8.37
N LEU A 143 1.80 17.00 -8.61
CA LEU A 143 1.55 17.67 -9.90
C LEU A 143 2.26 19.00 -9.93
N ALA A 144 3.03 19.23 -10.99
CA ALA A 144 3.64 20.55 -11.26
C ALA A 144 2.72 21.32 -12.24
N LEU A 145 1.58 21.78 -11.74
CA LEU A 145 0.58 22.54 -12.48
C LEU A 145 0.35 23.91 -11.80
N GLU A 146 -0.14 24.87 -12.57
CA GLU A 146 -0.55 26.18 -12.07
C GLU A 146 -1.57 26.02 -10.93
N GLY A 147 -1.34 26.69 -9.79
CA GLY A 147 -2.18 26.68 -8.60
C GLY A 147 -2.03 25.44 -7.71
N ALA A 148 -1.10 24.53 -8.02
CA ALA A 148 -0.90 23.29 -7.21
C ALA A 148 -0.31 23.57 -5.82
N GLU A 149 0.11 24.78 -5.52
CA GLU A 149 0.63 25.25 -4.23
C GLU A 149 -0.46 25.64 -3.22
N ASP A 150 -1.74 25.62 -3.61
CA ASP A 150 -2.84 25.91 -2.67
C ASP A 150 -2.85 24.89 -1.52
N LYS A 151 -2.93 25.40 -0.29
CA LYS A 151 -2.88 24.62 0.95
C LYS A 151 -4.01 23.58 1.10
N ARG A 152 -5.04 23.67 0.28
CA ARG A 152 -6.19 22.71 0.22
C ARG A 152 -5.98 21.60 -0.80
N ILE A 153 -4.84 21.60 -1.48
CA ILE A 153 -4.40 20.50 -2.35
C ILE A 153 -3.47 19.61 -1.54
N TYR A 154 -3.96 18.42 -1.24
CA TYR A 154 -3.31 17.47 -0.35
C TYR A 154 -2.76 16.28 -1.13
N ASP A 155 -1.73 15.69 -0.63
CA ASP A 155 -1.40 14.30 -0.86
C ASP A 155 -2.15 13.39 0.13
N SER A 156 -1.96 12.07 0.01
CA SER A 156 -2.60 11.11 0.92
C SER A 156 -2.20 11.29 2.40
N THR A 157 -1.01 11.84 2.66
CA THR A 157 -0.53 12.11 4.02
C THR A 157 -1.27 13.31 4.62
N GLY A 158 -1.35 14.40 3.87
CA GLY A 158 -2.03 15.62 4.30
C GLY A 158 -3.52 15.39 4.51
N LEU A 159 -4.17 14.65 3.60
CA LEU A 159 -5.61 14.38 3.73
C LEU A 159 -5.95 13.52 4.97
N LEU A 160 -5.05 12.63 5.39
CA LEU A 160 -5.19 11.87 6.65
C LEU A 160 -5.05 12.75 7.91
N GLN A 161 -4.73 14.04 7.78
CA GLN A 161 -4.48 14.96 8.90
C GLN A 161 -5.46 16.13 8.94
N LEU A 162 -6.55 16.09 8.14
CA LEU A 162 -7.54 17.16 8.13
C LEU A 162 -8.20 17.35 9.50
N ASP A 163 -8.34 18.61 9.91
CA ASP A 163 -9.02 18.96 11.17
C ASP A 163 -10.55 18.99 11.05
N SER A 164 -11.06 19.13 9.83
CA SER A 164 -12.49 19.22 9.55
C SER A 164 -12.90 18.40 8.34
N LEU A 165 -14.11 17.87 8.36
CA LEU A 165 -14.69 17.12 7.26
C LEU A 165 -15.05 18.09 6.11
N PRO A 166 -14.48 17.96 4.91
CA PRO A 166 -14.87 18.76 3.76
C PRO A 166 -16.27 18.34 3.27
N ALA A 167 -17.09 19.31 2.83
CA ALA A 167 -18.37 19.00 2.23
C ALA A 167 -18.18 18.33 0.86
N ARG A 168 -17.17 18.79 0.09
CA ARG A 168 -16.82 18.24 -1.22
C ARG A 168 -15.32 17.94 -1.28
N LEU A 169 -14.99 16.77 -1.83
CA LEU A 169 -13.63 16.32 -2.08
C LEU A 169 -13.46 15.97 -3.56
N VAL A 170 -12.48 16.58 -4.22
CA VAL A 170 -12.05 16.15 -5.56
C VAL A 170 -10.79 15.31 -5.43
N ILE A 171 -10.76 14.16 -6.09
CA ILE A 171 -9.59 13.26 -6.11
C ILE A 171 -9.06 13.18 -7.54
N VAL A 172 -7.80 13.58 -7.74
CA VAL A 172 -7.11 13.48 -9.01
C VAL A 172 -6.36 12.16 -9.10
N GLY A 173 -6.76 11.32 -10.06
CA GLY A 173 -6.32 9.95 -10.28
C GLY A 173 -7.38 8.92 -9.85
N GLY A 174 -7.58 7.85 -10.64
CA GLY A 174 -8.59 6.80 -10.43
C GLY A 174 -8.03 5.48 -9.90
N GLY A 175 -6.89 5.51 -9.19
CA GLY A 175 -6.23 4.32 -8.66
C GLY A 175 -6.83 3.80 -7.34
N TYR A 176 -6.23 2.75 -6.78
CA TYR A 176 -6.72 2.11 -5.56
C TYR A 176 -6.72 3.02 -4.33
N ILE A 177 -5.72 3.90 -4.20
CA ILE A 177 -5.69 4.91 -3.12
C ILE A 177 -6.91 5.82 -3.23
N SER A 178 -7.24 6.27 -4.44
CA SER A 178 -8.40 7.11 -4.71
C SER A 178 -9.70 6.45 -4.29
N LEU A 179 -9.86 5.16 -4.60
CA LEU A 179 -11.05 4.39 -4.21
C LEU A 179 -11.20 4.28 -2.69
N GLU A 180 -10.11 3.98 -1.98
CA GLU A 180 -10.15 3.88 -0.52
C GLU A 180 -10.48 5.24 0.11
N PHE A 181 -9.87 6.32 -0.34
CA PHE A 181 -10.17 7.66 0.18
C PHE A 181 -11.58 8.11 -0.20
N ALA A 182 -12.05 7.80 -1.42
CA ALA A 182 -13.41 8.11 -1.82
C ALA A 182 -14.45 7.41 -0.95
N CYS A 183 -14.30 6.09 -0.74
CA CYS A 183 -15.19 5.33 0.15
C CYS A 183 -15.12 5.84 1.59
N MET A 184 -13.92 6.15 2.08
CA MET A 184 -13.69 6.68 3.43
C MET A 184 -14.45 7.99 3.66
N TYR A 185 -14.24 8.99 2.81
CA TYR A 185 -14.84 10.31 2.98
C TYR A 185 -16.35 10.32 2.68
N ALA A 186 -16.79 9.55 1.67
CA ALA A 186 -18.22 9.39 1.37
C ALA A 186 -18.98 8.75 2.53
N ALA A 187 -18.38 7.81 3.27
CA ALA A 187 -18.98 7.20 4.44
C ALA A 187 -19.22 8.23 5.57
N PHE A 188 -18.37 9.24 5.71
CA PHE A 188 -18.60 10.39 6.59
C PHE A 188 -19.56 11.43 6.01
N GLY A 189 -19.99 11.30 4.75
CA GLY A 189 -20.99 12.20 4.14
C GLY A 189 -20.41 13.29 3.22
N THR A 190 -19.13 13.23 2.89
CA THR A 190 -18.49 14.09 1.88
C THR A 190 -18.96 13.70 0.47
N GLU A 191 -19.29 14.69 -0.36
CA GLU A 191 -19.48 14.47 -1.81
C GLU A 191 -18.11 14.34 -2.50
N VAL A 192 -17.84 13.18 -3.09
CA VAL A 192 -16.53 12.89 -3.67
C VAL A 192 -16.62 12.79 -5.21
N THR A 193 -15.71 13.48 -5.90
CA THR A 193 -15.53 13.33 -7.35
C THR A 193 -14.13 12.81 -7.64
N ILE A 194 -14.04 11.63 -8.26
CA ILE A 194 -12.78 11.06 -8.77
C ILE A 194 -12.59 11.50 -10.22
N LEU A 195 -11.46 12.11 -10.53
CA LEU A 195 -11.07 12.55 -11.88
C LEU A 195 -9.98 11.61 -12.39
N GLU A 196 -10.32 10.77 -13.37
CA GLU A 196 -9.39 9.85 -14.03
C GLU A 196 -9.09 10.34 -15.45
N GLN A 197 -7.81 10.48 -15.78
CA GLN A 197 -7.38 10.94 -17.10
C GLN A 197 -7.60 9.89 -18.20
N GLY A 198 -7.59 8.61 -17.84
CA GLY A 198 -7.83 7.49 -18.76
C GLY A 198 -9.30 7.42 -19.21
N ASP A 199 -9.53 6.72 -20.29
CA ASP A 199 -10.88 6.44 -20.83
C ASP A 199 -11.55 5.24 -20.18
N THR A 200 -10.80 4.50 -19.37
CA THR A 200 -11.24 3.22 -18.81
C THR A 200 -11.01 3.20 -17.30
N PHE A 201 -12.11 3.06 -16.54
CA PHE A 201 -12.04 2.92 -15.08
C PHE A 201 -11.39 1.59 -14.69
N LEU A 202 -10.45 1.64 -13.75
CA LEU A 202 -9.69 0.47 -13.29
C LEU A 202 -9.16 -0.37 -14.46
N ALA A 203 -8.41 0.23 -15.38
CA ALA A 203 -7.95 -0.39 -16.61
C ALA A 203 -7.12 -1.69 -16.42
N ARG A 204 -6.62 -1.95 -15.21
CA ARG A 204 -5.85 -3.16 -14.87
C ARG A 204 -6.73 -4.31 -14.41
N GLU A 205 -7.99 -4.04 -14.10
CA GLU A 205 -8.97 -5.03 -13.68
C GLU A 205 -9.74 -5.59 -14.87
N ASP A 206 -10.25 -6.81 -14.72
CA ASP A 206 -11.21 -7.36 -15.66
C ASP A 206 -12.48 -6.50 -15.68
N ARG A 207 -13.14 -6.39 -16.84
CA ARG A 207 -14.24 -5.43 -17.04
C ARG A 207 -15.43 -5.67 -16.13
N ASP A 208 -15.81 -6.94 -15.91
CA ASP A 208 -16.89 -7.33 -15.00
C ASP A 208 -16.61 -6.87 -13.53
N VAL A 209 -15.35 -6.91 -13.11
CA VAL A 209 -14.95 -6.44 -11.78
C VAL A 209 -15.02 -4.90 -11.70
N ALA A 210 -14.52 -4.20 -12.73
CA ALA A 210 -14.57 -2.73 -12.76
C ALA A 210 -16.01 -2.21 -12.84
N GLU A 211 -16.88 -2.86 -13.60
CA GLU A 211 -18.32 -2.55 -13.69
C GLU A 211 -19.03 -2.79 -12.36
N ALA A 212 -18.74 -3.90 -11.70
CA ALA A 212 -19.29 -4.18 -10.36
C ALA A 212 -18.84 -3.13 -9.33
N MET A 213 -17.61 -2.63 -9.41
CA MET A 213 -17.12 -1.54 -8.55
C MET A 213 -17.87 -0.24 -8.83
N LEU A 214 -18.07 0.14 -10.09
CA LEU A 214 -18.85 1.32 -10.44
C LEU A 214 -20.30 1.21 -9.95
N ALA A 215 -20.93 0.04 -10.11
CA ALA A 215 -22.28 -0.20 -9.63
C ALA A 215 -22.37 -0.05 -8.09
N MET A 216 -21.40 -0.57 -7.35
CA MET A 216 -21.32 -0.41 -5.90
C MET A 216 -21.17 1.07 -5.51
N LEU A 217 -20.29 1.82 -6.16
CA LEU A 217 -20.11 3.26 -5.88
C LEU A 217 -21.37 4.06 -6.17
N ALA A 218 -22.08 3.74 -7.25
CA ALA A 218 -23.33 4.40 -7.62
C ALA A 218 -24.47 4.10 -6.63
N ASP A 219 -24.61 2.84 -6.20
CA ASP A 219 -25.65 2.43 -5.26
C ASP A 219 -25.44 2.99 -3.85
N ARG A 220 -24.20 3.00 -3.39
CA ARG A 220 -23.86 3.63 -2.09
C ARG A 220 -24.02 5.15 -2.10
N GLY A 221 -23.88 5.77 -3.27
CA GLY A 221 -23.95 7.22 -3.43
C GLY A 221 -22.70 7.94 -2.88
N GLY A 222 -22.69 9.26 -3.06
CA GLY A 222 -21.61 10.13 -2.56
C GLY A 222 -20.30 10.10 -3.35
N VAL A 223 -20.15 9.18 -4.33
CA VAL A 223 -18.94 9.10 -5.15
C VAL A 223 -19.30 9.16 -6.64
N LYS A 224 -18.73 10.13 -7.35
CA LYS A 224 -18.80 10.26 -8.80
C LYS A 224 -17.46 10.00 -9.45
N VAL A 225 -17.41 9.23 -10.54
CA VAL A 225 -16.22 9.00 -11.34
C VAL A 225 -16.37 9.72 -12.68
N VAL A 226 -15.35 10.50 -13.06
CA VAL A 226 -15.27 11.20 -14.34
C VAL A 226 -14.03 10.72 -15.08
N LEU A 227 -14.24 10.09 -16.22
CA LEU A 227 -13.17 9.59 -17.09
C LEU A 227 -12.74 10.66 -18.10
N GLN A 228 -11.56 10.46 -18.71
CA GLN A 228 -10.95 11.39 -19.67
C GLN A 228 -10.75 12.81 -19.09
N ALA A 229 -10.71 12.92 -17.76
CA ALA A 229 -10.62 14.18 -17.03
C ALA A 229 -9.14 14.54 -16.74
N GLU A 230 -8.40 14.90 -17.79
CA GLU A 230 -7.03 15.38 -17.64
C GLU A 230 -7.00 16.72 -16.88
N THR A 231 -6.37 16.75 -15.72
CA THR A 231 -6.22 17.95 -14.92
C THR A 231 -5.24 18.92 -15.57
N LYS A 232 -5.65 20.18 -15.75
CA LYS A 232 -4.91 21.23 -16.46
C LYS A 232 -4.29 22.26 -15.49
N ARG A 233 -5.05 22.70 -14.50
CA ARG A 233 -4.64 23.69 -13.48
C ARG A 233 -5.61 23.69 -12.31
N PHE A 234 -5.24 24.44 -11.29
CA PHE A 234 -6.08 24.69 -10.12
C PHE A 234 -6.35 26.20 -10.01
N ILE A 235 -7.55 26.58 -9.63
CA ILE A 235 -7.95 27.97 -9.41
C ILE A 235 -8.35 28.09 -7.94
N SER A 236 -7.60 28.88 -7.19
CA SER A 236 -7.88 29.20 -5.79
C SER A 236 -8.97 30.26 -5.68
N ALA A 237 -10.01 30.01 -4.88
CA ALA A 237 -11.01 30.97 -4.46
C ALA A 237 -11.07 31.01 -2.93
N GLU A 238 -11.87 31.90 -2.35
CA GLU A 238 -11.90 32.11 -0.89
C GLU A 238 -12.28 30.81 -0.14
N GLU A 239 -13.35 30.13 -0.56
CA GLU A 239 -13.88 28.95 0.14
C GLU A 239 -13.55 27.59 -0.51
N ALA A 240 -13.09 27.58 -1.76
CA ALA A 240 -12.88 26.35 -2.51
C ALA A 240 -11.70 26.44 -3.47
N VAL A 241 -11.20 25.28 -3.90
CA VAL A 241 -10.28 25.13 -5.03
C VAL A 241 -11.05 24.52 -6.19
N THR A 242 -10.96 25.12 -7.36
CA THR A 242 -11.54 24.57 -8.60
C THR A 242 -10.47 23.83 -9.38
N VAL A 243 -10.70 22.54 -9.61
CA VAL A 243 -9.87 21.70 -10.48
C VAL A 243 -10.40 21.84 -11.91
N VAL A 244 -9.59 22.45 -12.78
CA VAL A 244 -9.91 22.60 -14.21
C VAL A 244 -9.38 21.41 -14.99
N THR A 245 -10.26 20.74 -15.74
CA THR A 245 -9.91 19.55 -16.51
C THR A 245 -10.38 19.67 -17.97
N SER A 246 -10.04 18.67 -18.78
CA SER A 246 -10.58 18.52 -20.15
C SER A 246 -12.10 18.24 -20.19
N GLN A 247 -12.72 17.83 -19.07
CA GLN A 247 -14.14 17.47 -18.96
C GLN A 247 -14.98 18.50 -18.17
N GLY A 248 -14.38 19.63 -17.78
CA GLY A 248 -15.07 20.67 -17.03
C GLY A 248 -14.33 21.09 -15.77
N GLU A 249 -15.03 21.81 -14.91
CA GLU A 249 -14.51 22.41 -13.68
C GLU A 249 -15.20 21.79 -12.46
N TYR A 250 -14.40 21.48 -11.42
CA TYR A 250 -14.86 20.80 -10.23
C TYR A 250 -14.35 21.54 -8.99
N ALA A 251 -15.25 22.19 -8.26
CA ALA A 251 -14.93 22.96 -7.07
C ALA A 251 -15.08 22.11 -5.79
N ALA A 252 -14.12 22.18 -4.87
CA ALA A 252 -14.13 21.45 -3.62
C ALA A 252 -13.37 22.20 -2.50
N GLU A 253 -13.71 21.93 -1.26
CA GLU A 253 -13.01 22.43 -0.07
C GLU A 253 -11.67 21.71 0.16
N ALA A 254 -11.52 20.51 -0.40
CA ALA A 254 -10.26 19.76 -0.40
C ALA A 254 -10.04 19.05 -1.73
N VAL A 255 -8.79 18.95 -2.15
CA VAL A 255 -8.37 18.20 -3.35
C VAL A 255 -7.29 17.20 -2.94
N LEU A 256 -7.48 15.93 -3.29
CA LEU A 256 -6.46 14.89 -3.13
C LEU A 256 -5.75 14.63 -4.46
N VAL A 257 -4.43 14.72 -4.47
CA VAL A 257 -3.61 14.27 -5.60
C VAL A 257 -3.12 12.84 -5.34
N ALA A 258 -3.64 11.85 -6.08
CA ALA A 258 -3.38 10.43 -5.90
C ALA A 258 -2.92 9.74 -7.21
N ILE A 259 -1.89 10.32 -7.84
CA ILE A 259 -1.37 9.93 -9.18
C ILE A 259 -0.17 8.97 -9.11
N GLY A 260 0.09 8.39 -7.96
CA GLY A 260 1.20 7.45 -7.75
C GLY A 260 2.19 7.89 -6.68
N ARG A 261 3.35 7.23 -6.65
CA ARG A 261 4.38 7.45 -5.64
C ARG A 261 5.76 7.54 -6.26
N ARG A 262 6.68 8.27 -5.61
CA ARG A 262 8.09 8.42 -5.99
C ARG A 262 9.00 7.94 -4.86
N PRO A 263 10.15 7.31 -5.15
CA PRO A 263 11.09 6.86 -4.12
C PRO A 263 11.71 8.04 -3.38
N ASN A 264 12.08 7.83 -2.12
CA ASN A 264 12.80 8.82 -1.30
C ASN A 264 14.31 8.62 -1.45
N VAL A 265 14.90 9.27 -2.44
CA VAL A 265 16.32 9.12 -2.80
C VAL A 265 17.10 10.44 -2.85
N GLU A 266 16.42 11.58 -2.95
CA GLU A 266 17.06 12.86 -3.30
C GLU A 266 18.08 13.33 -2.26
N ALA A 267 17.79 13.13 -0.96
CA ALA A 267 18.70 13.53 0.11
C ALA A 267 19.89 12.59 0.30
N LEU A 268 19.88 11.41 -0.34
CA LEU A 268 20.86 10.35 -0.06
C LEU A 268 22.21 10.56 -0.74
N HIS A 269 22.32 11.37 -1.79
CA HIS A 269 23.53 11.56 -2.60
C HIS A 269 24.09 10.21 -3.10
N LEU A 270 23.24 9.40 -3.74
CA LEU A 270 23.51 8.01 -4.13
C LEU A 270 24.69 7.85 -5.10
N GLU A 271 24.97 8.87 -5.91
CA GLU A 271 26.10 8.95 -6.84
C GLU A 271 27.45 8.82 -6.14
N ALA A 272 27.59 9.35 -4.90
CA ALA A 272 28.80 9.22 -4.09
C ALA A 272 29.08 7.78 -3.66
N ALA A 273 28.03 6.95 -3.65
CA ALA A 273 28.11 5.52 -3.32
C ALA A 273 28.15 4.61 -4.56
N GLY A 274 28.09 5.17 -5.78
CA GLY A 274 28.01 4.40 -7.02
C GLY A 274 26.68 3.67 -7.24
N VAL A 275 25.63 4.04 -6.46
CA VAL A 275 24.29 3.45 -6.58
C VAL A 275 23.56 4.04 -7.77
N GLN A 276 23.04 3.18 -8.64
CA GLN A 276 22.32 3.56 -9.85
C GLN A 276 20.80 3.62 -9.60
N LEU A 277 20.13 4.47 -10.38
CA LEU A 277 18.67 4.57 -10.38
C LEU A 277 18.09 3.99 -11.68
N THR A 278 16.91 3.39 -11.57
CA THR A 278 16.09 3.01 -12.73
C THR A 278 15.56 4.25 -13.44
N PRO A 279 15.07 4.16 -14.70
CA PRO A 279 14.42 5.28 -15.40
C PRO A 279 13.22 5.88 -14.63
N ARG A 280 12.62 5.12 -13.71
CA ARG A 280 11.53 5.57 -12.83
C ARG A 280 12.01 6.17 -11.51
N GLY A 281 13.32 6.31 -11.30
CA GLY A 281 13.94 6.91 -10.13
C GLY A 281 14.11 5.99 -8.91
N PHE A 282 13.74 4.71 -9.00
CA PHE A 282 13.98 3.73 -7.92
C PHE A 282 15.43 3.28 -7.91
N ILE A 283 15.94 2.86 -6.74
CA ILE A 283 17.28 2.27 -6.66
C ILE A 283 17.29 0.96 -7.47
N GLN A 284 18.23 0.88 -8.42
CA GLN A 284 18.41 -0.33 -9.20
C GLN A 284 19.11 -1.40 -8.36
N THR A 285 18.53 -2.60 -8.32
CA THR A 285 19.07 -3.74 -7.58
C THR A 285 19.10 -5.00 -8.45
N ASP A 286 19.93 -5.96 -8.06
CA ASP A 286 19.87 -7.33 -8.56
C ASP A 286 18.73 -8.13 -7.89
N GLU A 287 18.62 -9.41 -8.20
CA GLU A 287 17.60 -10.30 -7.62
C GLU A 287 17.78 -10.57 -6.12
N TYR A 288 18.95 -10.25 -5.58
CA TYR A 288 19.29 -10.31 -4.15
C TYR A 288 19.07 -8.98 -3.43
N LEU A 289 18.48 -7.99 -4.12
CA LEU A 289 18.27 -6.62 -3.64
C LEU A 289 19.58 -5.85 -3.38
N ARG A 290 20.70 -6.25 -3.99
CA ARG A 290 21.98 -5.53 -3.94
C ARG A 290 21.99 -4.41 -4.97
N ALA A 291 22.32 -3.21 -4.53
CA ALA A 291 22.60 -2.06 -5.41
C ALA A 291 24.10 -1.98 -5.73
N THR A 292 24.96 -2.31 -4.75
CA THR A 292 26.43 -2.46 -4.89
C THR A 292 26.89 -3.65 -4.04
N PRO A 293 28.17 -4.05 -4.05
CA PRO A 293 28.64 -5.19 -3.25
C PRO A 293 28.35 -5.12 -1.75
N ASN A 294 28.23 -3.91 -1.18
CA ASN A 294 28.00 -3.67 0.24
C ASN A 294 26.74 -2.83 0.56
N ILE A 295 25.92 -2.52 -0.46
CA ILE A 295 24.70 -1.73 -0.29
C ILE A 295 23.50 -2.49 -0.83
N TRP A 296 22.45 -2.62 -0.01
CA TRP A 296 21.14 -3.20 -0.36
C TRP A 296 20.06 -2.13 -0.32
N ALA A 297 19.02 -2.30 -1.13
CA ALA A 297 17.80 -1.50 -1.04
C ALA A 297 16.58 -2.41 -0.86
N MET A 298 15.69 -2.05 0.08
CA MET A 298 14.53 -2.86 0.49
C MET A 298 13.24 -2.04 0.50
N GLY A 299 12.15 -2.65 0.11
CA GLY A 299 10.82 -2.03 0.07
C GLY A 299 10.64 -1.06 -1.09
N ASP A 300 9.78 -0.06 -0.89
CA ASP A 300 9.33 0.83 -1.96
C ASP A 300 10.48 1.53 -2.70
N VAL A 301 11.57 1.86 -2.01
CA VAL A 301 12.73 2.56 -2.60
C VAL A 301 13.46 1.73 -3.67
N ALA A 302 13.37 0.40 -3.60
CA ALA A 302 13.96 -0.53 -4.57
C ALA A 302 13.03 -0.81 -5.76
N GLY A 303 11.85 -0.18 -5.84
CA GLY A 303 10.87 -0.45 -6.88
C GLY A 303 10.13 -1.79 -6.73
N SER A 304 10.29 -2.48 -5.61
CA SER A 304 9.44 -3.62 -5.23
C SER A 304 7.97 -3.21 -5.19
N PRO A 305 7.01 -4.14 -5.40
CA PRO A 305 5.60 -3.83 -5.20
C PRO A 305 5.36 -3.17 -3.84
N GLN A 306 4.68 -2.01 -3.83
CA GLN A 306 4.63 -1.09 -2.69
C GLN A 306 3.67 -1.59 -1.60
N PHE A 307 4.00 -2.72 -0.99
CA PHE A 307 3.25 -3.35 0.09
C PHE A 307 4.15 -3.66 1.29
N THR A 308 3.63 -3.48 2.49
CA THR A 308 4.36 -3.74 3.74
C THR A 308 4.85 -5.18 3.84
N TYR A 309 4.05 -6.15 3.36
CA TYR A 309 4.44 -7.57 3.35
C TYR A 309 5.50 -7.89 2.30
N VAL A 310 5.58 -7.14 1.21
CA VAL A 310 6.69 -7.24 0.23
C VAL A 310 7.98 -6.67 0.84
N SER A 311 7.92 -5.53 1.50
CA SER A 311 9.06 -5.01 2.26
C SER A 311 9.55 -5.98 3.35
N LEU A 312 8.62 -6.71 4.01
CA LEU A 312 8.99 -7.79 4.94
C LEU A 312 9.65 -8.97 4.23
N ASP A 313 9.24 -9.27 3.01
CA ASP A 313 9.86 -10.33 2.23
C ASP A 313 11.24 -9.92 1.70
N ASP A 314 11.43 -8.64 1.33
CA ASP A 314 12.74 -8.07 1.02
C ASP A 314 13.73 -8.25 2.19
N TYR A 315 13.27 -7.99 3.42
CA TYR A 315 14.06 -8.31 4.61
C TYR A 315 14.47 -9.79 4.65
N ARG A 316 13.57 -10.74 4.33
CA ARG A 316 13.90 -12.18 4.34
C ARG A 316 14.97 -12.54 3.31
N ILE A 317 14.94 -11.89 2.13
CA ILE A 317 15.94 -12.08 1.08
C ILE A 317 17.30 -11.56 1.56
N VAL A 318 17.36 -10.34 2.09
CA VAL A 318 18.61 -9.74 2.57
C VAL A 318 19.15 -10.50 3.80
N ARG A 319 18.27 -10.87 4.73
CA ARG A 319 18.63 -11.70 5.88
C ARG A 319 19.31 -13.01 5.48
N ASP A 320 18.77 -13.71 4.49
CA ASP A 320 19.32 -14.98 4.02
C ASP A 320 20.74 -14.83 3.49
N GLN A 321 21.07 -13.71 2.86
CA GLN A 321 22.43 -13.42 2.40
C GLN A 321 23.41 -13.13 3.53
N ILE A 322 22.94 -12.55 4.64
CA ILE A 322 23.80 -12.10 5.75
C ILE A 322 23.94 -13.20 6.82
N LEU A 323 22.84 -13.87 7.13
CA LEU A 323 22.71 -14.82 8.25
C LEU A 323 22.33 -16.23 7.83
N GLY A 324 22.08 -16.46 6.54
CA GLY A 324 21.62 -17.73 6.00
C GLY A 324 22.55 -18.30 4.93
N GLU A 325 21.97 -19.02 3.98
CA GLU A 325 22.70 -19.70 2.89
C GLU A 325 22.87 -18.83 1.63
N GLY A 326 22.25 -17.66 1.58
CA GLY A 326 22.32 -16.71 0.46
C GLY A 326 21.61 -17.17 -0.81
N LYS A 327 20.63 -18.06 -0.70
CA LYS A 327 19.91 -18.65 -1.84
C LYS A 327 18.65 -17.91 -2.22
N ARG A 328 17.98 -17.26 -1.24
CA ARG A 328 16.69 -16.60 -1.45
C ARG A 328 16.82 -15.36 -2.31
N THR A 329 15.91 -15.22 -3.30
CA THR A 329 15.88 -14.12 -4.26
C THR A 329 14.47 -13.56 -4.43
N THR A 330 14.33 -12.45 -5.16
CA THR A 330 13.03 -11.90 -5.56
C THR A 330 12.25 -12.83 -6.50
N LYS A 331 12.91 -13.76 -7.19
CA LYS A 331 12.29 -14.77 -8.07
C LYS A 331 11.52 -15.84 -7.31
N ASP A 332 11.86 -16.08 -6.03
CA ASP A 332 11.14 -17.00 -5.16
C ASP A 332 9.78 -16.45 -4.71
N ARG A 333 9.51 -15.20 -5.05
CA ARG A 333 8.27 -14.50 -4.76
C ARG A 333 7.23 -14.82 -5.84
N LEU A 334 6.56 -15.97 -5.73
CA LEU A 334 5.70 -16.52 -6.78
C LEU A 334 4.43 -15.70 -6.99
N LEU A 335 3.63 -15.51 -5.94
CA LEU A 335 2.31 -14.88 -6.00
C LEU A 335 2.19 -13.80 -4.92
N LEU A 336 1.72 -12.63 -5.30
CA LEU A 336 1.43 -11.54 -4.38
C LEU A 336 -0.08 -11.30 -4.34
N PRO A 337 -0.75 -11.54 -3.21
CA PRO A 337 -2.13 -11.14 -3.04
C PRO A 337 -2.20 -9.63 -2.88
N THR A 338 -3.22 -8.99 -3.41
CA THR A 338 -3.48 -7.56 -3.26
C THR A 338 -4.89 -7.34 -2.75
N SER A 339 -5.09 -6.26 -2.00
CA SER A 339 -6.42 -5.86 -1.52
C SER A 339 -6.60 -4.36 -1.57
N VAL A 340 -7.77 -3.95 -2.04
CA VAL A 340 -8.30 -2.58 -1.95
C VAL A 340 -9.41 -2.61 -0.91
N PHE A 341 -9.27 -1.79 0.11
CA PHE A 341 -10.14 -1.85 1.29
C PHE A 341 -11.38 -0.94 1.12
N THR A 342 -12.11 -1.18 0.01
CA THR A 342 -13.48 -0.66 -0.12
C THR A 342 -14.44 -1.52 0.71
N THR A 343 -15.70 -1.17 0.78
CA THR A 343 -16.75 -1.97 1.42
C THR A 343 -17.84 -2.31 0.38
N PRO A 344 -17.91 -3.55 -0.10
CA PRO A 344 -17.01 -4.69 0.19
C PRO A 344 -15.60 -4.48 -0.37
N ALA A 345 -14.63 -5.27 0.13
CA ALA A 345 -13.25 -5.20 -0.32
C ALA A 345 -13.04 -5.93 -1.65
N LEU A 346 -12.11 -5.42 -2.48
CA LEU A 346 -11.64 -6.07 -3.69
C LEU A 346 -10.26 -6.66 -3.46
N SER A 347 -10.11 -7.97 -3.61
CA SER A 347 -8.84 -8.68 -3.41
C SER A 347 -8.50 -9.60 -4.59
N GLN A 348 -7.20 -9.76 -4.85
CA GLN A 348 -6.71 -10.48 -6.03
C GLN A 348 -5.44 -11.28 -5.72
N VAL A 349 -5.30 -12.43 -6.39
CA VAL A 349 -4.03 -13.19 -6.42
C VAL A 349 -3.89 -13.90 -7.77
N GLY A 350 -2.69 -13.94 -8.32
CA GLY A 350 -2.39 -14.64 -9.57
C GLY A 350 -2.89 -13.93 -10.83
N MET A 351 -3.46 -14.69 -11.77
CA MET A 351 -3.88 -14.18 -13.09
C MET A 351 -5.28 -13.59 -13.05
N THR A 352 -5.46 -12.46 -13.74
CA THR A 352 -6.79 -12.02 -14.19
C THR A 352 -7.22 -12.84 -15.41
N GLU A 353 -8.49 -12.81 -15.78
CA GLU A 353 -8.98 -13.46 -17.00
C GLU A 353 -8.27 -12.93 -18.26
N THR A 354 -8.03 -11.62 -18.32
CA THR A 354 -7.25 -10.98 -19.39
C THR A 354 -5.84 -11.54 -19.50
N LYS A 355 -5.16 -11.76 -18.36
CA LYS A 355 -3.81 -12.37 -18.34
C LYS A 355 -3.83 -13.84 -18.69
N ALA A 356 -4.85 -14.58 -18.27
CA ALA A 356 -5.01 -16.00 -18.61
C ALA A 356 -5.22 -16.15 -20.12
N ALA A 357 -6.08 -15.34 -20.72
CA ALA A 357 -6.28 -15.33 -22.17
C ALA A 357 -4.99 -15.06 -22.96
N ALA A 358 -4.15 -14.14 -22.46
CA ALA A 358 -2.86 -13.82 -23.10
C ALA A 358 -1.78 -14.87 -22.83
N SER A 359 -1.95 -15.78 -21.87
CA SER A 359 -0.92 -16.77 -21.49
C SER A 359 -0.81 -17.96 -22.42
N GLY A 360 -1.84 -18.22 -23.24
CA GLY A 360 -1.95 -19.41 -24.10
C GLY A 360 -2.20 -20.72 -23.33
N ARG A 361 -2.41 -20.68 -22.00
CA ARG A 361 -2.77 -21.86 -21.20
C ARG A 361 -4.25 -22.20 -21.39
N PRO A 362 -4.64 -23.47 -21.38
CA PRO A 362 -6.04 -23.85 -21.34
C PRO A 362 -6.63 -23.54 -19.96
N TYR A 363 -7.71 -22.76 -19.94
CA TYR A 363 -8.33 -22.36 -18.68
C TYR A 363 -9.86 -22.31 -18.79
N GLU A 364 -10.51 -22.39 -17.64
CA GLU A 364 -11.92 -22.04 -17.47
C GLU A 364 -12.06 -20.94 -16.42
N VAL A 365 -13.15 -20.18 -16.51
CA VAL A 365 -13.45 -19.11 -15.56
C VAL A 365 -14.67 -19.50 -14.74
N LYS A 366 -14.47 -19.60 -13.43
CA LYS A 366 -15.53 -19.80 -12.44
C LYS A 366 -15.99 -18.47 -11.91
N ARG A 367 -17.32 -18.27 -11.78
CA ARG A 367 -17.92 -17.03 -11.28
C ARG A 367 -19.04 -17.31 -10.31
N LEU A 368 -19.12 -16.48 -9.26
CA LEU A 368 -20.21 -16.49 -8.31
C LEU A 368 -20.53 -15.02 -7.94
N GLN A 369 -21.80 -14.63 -8.07
CA GLN A 369 -22.22 -13.31 -7.66
C GLN A 369 -22.30 -13.21 -6.13
N THR A 370 -21.80 -12.13 -5.53
CA THR A 370 -21.80 -11.94 -4.07
C THR A 370 -23.21 -12.02 -3.47
N VAL A 371 -24.24 -11.56 -4.20
CA VAL A 371 -25.64 -11.66 -3.80
C VAL A 371 -26.11 -13.12 -3.61
N ALA A 372 -25.45 -14.10 -4.16
CA ALA A 372 -25.79 -15.51 -3.96
C ALA A 372 -25.34 -16.04 -2.58
N ILE A 373 -24.38 -15.37 -1.93
CA ILE A 373 -23.75 -15.83 -0.69
C ILE A 373 -24.64 -15.51 0.53
N PRO A 374 -25.08 -16.50 1.33
CA PRO A 374 -25.93 -16.27 2.48
C PRO A 374 -25.34 -15.29 3.50
N LYS A 375 -24.04 -15.42 3.80
CA LYS A 375 -23.34 -14.53 4.74
C LYS A 375 -23.29 -13.08 4.25
N ALA A 376 -23.12 -12.83 2.95
CA ALA A 376 -23.16 -11.50 2.37
C ALA A 376 -24.56 -10.83 2.57
N LYS A 377 -25.63 -11.60 2.44
CA LYS A 377 -26.99 -11.12 2.74
C LYS A 377 -27.17 -10.79 4.21
N VAL A 378 -26.62 -11.60 5.12
CA VAL A 378 -26.66 -11.32 6.57
C VAL A 378 -25.93 -10.01 6.90
N LEU A 379 -24.83 -9.71 6.21
CA LEU A 379 -24.07 -8.47 6.40
C LEU A 379 -24.71 -7.26 5.69
N GLY A 380 -25.63 -7.47 4.75
CA GLY A 380 -26.20 -6.42 3.90
C GLY A 380 -25.20 -5.91 2.82
N GLU A 381 -24.16 -6.68 2.52
CA GLU A 381 -23.10 -6.31 1.59
C GLU A 381 -23.12 -7.30 0.39
N THR A 382 -24.04 -7.06 -0.54
CA THR A 382 -24.31 -7.99 -1.64
C THR A 382 -23.71 -7.61 -2.99
N HIS A 383 -23.03 -6.46 -3.06
CA HIS A 383 -22.33 -6.04 -4.26
C HIS A 383 -21.09 -6.87 -4.53
N GLY A 384 -20.77 -7.03 -5.82
CA GLY A 384 -19.55 -7.65 -6.29
C GLY A 384 -19.71 -9.10 -6.73
N LEU A 385 -18.58 -9.76 -6.91
CA LEU A 385 -18.49 -11.12 -7.44
C LEU A 385 -17.20 -11.80 -6.96
N LEU A 386 -17.22 -13.12 -6.97
CA LEU A 386 -16.05 -13.98 -6.86
C LEU A 386 -15.75 -14.56 -8.24
N LYS A 387 -14.49 -14.52 -8.65
CA LYS A 387 -14.00 -15.07 -9.91
C LYS A 387 -12.74 -15.90 -9.63
N ALA A 388 -12.65 -17.09 -10.24
CA ALA A 388 -11.44 -17.90 -10.23
C ALA A 388 -11.11 -18.36 -11.66
N ILE A 389 -9.81 -18.39 -11.96
CA ILE A 389 -9.24 -18.92 -13.19
C ILE A 389 -8.66 -20.29 -12.85
N VAL A 390 -9.13 -21.34 -13.49
CA VAL A 390 -8.71 -22.72 -13.23
C VAL A 390 -8.13 -23.31 -14.52
N ASP A 391 -6.95 -23.89 -14.41
CA ASP A 391 -6.29 -24.64 -15.49
C ASP A 391 -7.08 -25.93 -15.76
N THR A 392 -7.55 -26.11 -16.99
CA THR A 392 -8.42 -27.25 -17.34
C THR A 392 -7.68 -28.60 -17.48
N GLU A 393 -6.34 -28.57 -17.60
CA GLU A 393 -5.54 -29.79 -17.67
C GLU A 393 -5.14 -30.30 -16.28
N THR A 394 -4.80 -29.35 -15.38
CA THR A 394 -4.27 -29.70 -14.05
C THR A 394 -5.29 -29.54 -12.93
N GLY A 395 -6.37 -28.80 -13.14
CA GLY A 395 -7.34 -28.41 -12.12
C GLY A 395 -6.78 -27.39 -11.11
N LEU A 396 -5.59 -26.83 -11.34
CA LEU A 396 -4.96 -25.88 -10.43
C LEU A 396 -5.53 -24.47 -10.61
N ILE A 397 -5.58 -23.73 -9.52
CA ILE A 397 -6.02 -22.33 -9.53
C ILE A 397 -4.88 -21.48 -10.07
N LEU A 398 -5.10 -20.78 -11.19
CA LEU A 398 -4.15 -19.84 -11.82
C LEU A 398 -4.31 -18.42 -11.28
N GLY A 399 -5.47 -18.07 -10.78
CA GLY A 399 -5.76 -16.78 -10.22
C GLY A 399 -7.15 -16.67 -9.63
N ALA A 400 -7.34 -15.67 -8.77
CA ALA A 400 -8.63 -15.38 -8.18
C ALA A 400 -8.80 -13.87 -7.95
N THR A 401 -10.02 -13.39 -8.17
CA THR A 401 -10.48 -12.05 -7.83
C THR A 401 -11.72 -12.17 -6.96
N LEU A 402 -11.67 -11.57 -5.79
CA LEU A 402 -12.76 -11.57 -4.82
C LEU A 402 -13.20 -10.13 -4.59
N PHE A 403 -14.41 -9.80 -5.00
CA PHE A 403 -15.06 -8.54 -4.65
C PHE A 403 -16.29 -8.86 -3.81
N CYS A 404 -16.08 -9.01 -2.51
CA CYS A 404 -17.07 -9.45 -1.55
C CYS A 404 -16.67 -9.04 -0.11
N PRO A 405 -17.58 -9.15 0.88
CA PRO A 405 -17.20 -9.00 2.28
C PRO A 405 -16.04 -9.95 2.65
N GLU A 406 -15.16 -9.49 3.53
CA GLU A 406 -14.02 -10.28 4.03
C GLU A 406 -13.04 -10.79 2.93
N ALA A 407 -13.12 -10.24 1.71
CA ALA A 407 -12.26 -10.65 0.59
C ALA A 407 -10.76 -10.59 0.94
N HIS A 408 -10.34 -9.59 1.72
CA HIS A 408 -8.96 -9.39 2.16
C HIS A 408 -8.45 -10.47 3.12
N GLU A 409 -9.34 -11.19 3.81
CA GLU A 409 -9.00 -12.38 4.60
C GLU A 409 -9.04 -13.64 3.73
N LEU A 410 -10.11 -13.81 2.95
CA LEU A 410 -10.34 -14.99 2.12
C LEU A 410 -9.28 -15.18 1.04
N ILE A 411 -8.74 -14.09 0.46
CA ILE A 411 -7.70 -14.15 -0.58
C ILE A 411 -6.44 -14.89 -0.10
N ASN A 412 -6.13 -14.83 1.20
CA ASN A 412 -4.98 -15.53 1.79
C ASN A 412 -5.16 -17.05 1.79
N LEU A 413 -6.40 -17.55 1.93
CA LEU A 413 -6.70 -18.98 1.78
C LEU A 413 -6.46 -19.45 0.34
N LEU A 414 -6.93 -18.69 -0.65
CA LEU A 414 -6.69 -18.99 -2.06
C LEU A 414 -5.20 -18.92 -2.42
N LYS A 415 -4.49 -17.92 -1.90
CA LYS A 415 -3.03 -17.86 -2.06
C LYS A 415 -2.33 -19.08 -1.49
N LEU A 416 -2.70 -19.52 -0.29
CA LEU A 416 -2.14 -20.74 0.33
C LEU A 416 -2.42 -21.97 -0.53
N ALA A 417 -3.65 -22.12 -1.04
CA ALA A 417 -4.00 -23.20 -1.95
C ALA A 417 -3.16 -23.19 -3.23
N MET A 418 -2.96 -22.01 -3.83
CA MET A 418 -2.14 -21.85 -5.03
C MET A 418 -0.65 -22.13 -4.78
N ASP A 419 -0.09 -21.63 -3.68
CA ASP A 419 1.33 -21.86 -3.31
C ASP A 419 1.64 -23.34 -3.11
N HIS A 420 0.66 -24.11 -2.59
CA HIS A 420 0.79 -25.53 -2.34
C HIS A 420 0.15 -26.42 -3.41
N GLN A 421 -0.21 -25.83 -4.57
CA GLN A 421 -0.78 -26.55 -5.71
C GLN A 421 -2.02 -27.41 -5.34
N ILE A 422 -2.85 -26.90 -4.42
CA ILE A 422 -4.13 -27.53 -4.05
C ILE A 422 -5.11 -27.29 -5.20
N PRO A 423 -5.70 -28.34 -5.80
CA PRO A 423 -6.61 -28.18 -6.93
C PRO A 423 -7.94 -27.55 -6.51
N ALA A 424 -8.62 -26.89 -7.45
CA ALA A 424 -9.93 -26.26 -7.25
C ALA A 424 -10.98 -27.25 -6.69
N GLU A 425 -10.93 -28.52 -7.12
CA GLU A 425 -11.80 -29.59 -6.64
C GLU A 425 -11.70 -29.82 -5.12
N ALA A 426 -10.51 -29.67 -4.55
CA ALA A 426 -10.34 -29.81 -3.09
C ALA A 426 -11.10 -28.71 -2.34
N LEU A 427 -11.14 -27.47 -2.87
CA LEU A 427 -11.93 -26.38 -2.29
C LEU A 427 -13.43 -26.55 -2.55
N ARG A 428 -13.81 -27.12 -3.69
CA ARG A 428 -15.21 -27.45 -4.02
C ARG A 428 -15.83 -28.42 -3.00
N THR A 429 -15.04 -29.36 -2.51
CA THR A 429 -15.53 -30.45 -1.62
C THR A 429 -15.13 -30.27 -0.16
N GLN A 430 -14.39 -29.15 0.16
CA GLN A 430 -13.96 -28.86 1.53
C GLN A 430 -15.16 -28.56 2.45
N ILE A 431 -15.06 -28.97 3.71
CA ILE A 431 -16.02 -28.62 4.76
C ILE A 431 -15.62 -27.25 5.33
N PHE A 432 -16.44 -26.25 5.08
CA PHE A 432 -16.31 -24.92 5.69
C PHE A 432 -17.33 -24.71 6.79
N THR A 433 -17.02 -23.83 7.74
CA THR A 433 -17.99 -23.42 8.76
C THR A 433 -19.11 -22.57 8.15
N HIS A 434 -20.33 -22.70 8.67
CA HIS A 434 -21.52 -21.97 8.22
C HIS A 434 -22.07 -21.06 9.34
N PRO A 435 -22.55 -19.80 9.03
CA PRO A 435 -22.44 -19.09 7.76
C PRO A 435 -21.16 -18.26 7.67
N THR A 436 -20.39 -18.44 6.60
CA THR A 436 -19.14 -17.68 6.33
C THR A 436 -19.07 -17.25 4.86
N ILE A 437 -18.16 -16.31 4.53
CA ILE A 437 -17.85 -16.02 3.12
C ILE A 437 -16.99 -17.16 2.54
N ALA A 438 -16.17 -17.83 3.36
CA ALA A 438 -15.27 -18.88 2.89
C ALA A 438 -16.03 -20.09 2.30
N GLU A 439 -17.22 -20.45 2.81
CA GLU A 439 -18.01 -21.56 2.26
C GLU A 439 -18.46 -21.31 0.82
N ALA A 440 -18.52 -20.05 0.38
CA ALA A 440 -18.84 -19.70 -1.00
C ALA A 440 -17.82 -20.24 -2.02
N LEU A 441 -16.63 -20.70 -1.57
CA LEU A 441 -15.67 -21.39 -2.43
C LEU A 441 -16.21 -22.73 -2.93
N ASN A 442 -17.07 -23.42 -2.15
CA ASN A 442 -17.74 -24.64 -2.64
C ASN A 442 -18.58 -24.32 -3.90
N ASP A 443 -19.40 -23.25 -3.83
CA ASP A 443 -20.29 -22.85 -4.92
C ASP A 443 -19.49 -22.24 -6.09
N LEU A 444 -18.46 -21.42 -5.80
CA LEU A 444 -17.59 -20.85 -6.83
C LEU A 444 -16.96 -21.93 -7.70
N PHE A 445 -16.39 -22.96 -7.10
CA PHE A 445 -15.72 -24.03 -7.84
C PHE A 445 -16.68 -25.10 -8.36
N ALA A 446 -17.94 -25.11 -7.93
CA ALA A 446 -19.01 -25.92 -8.53
C ALA A 446 -19.69 -25.23 -9.73
N SER A 447 -19.57 -23.89 -9.88
CA SER A 447 -20.20 -23.13 -10.95
C SER A 447 -19.64 -23.53 -12.32
N ASN A 448 -20.52 -23.58 -13.32
CA ASN A 448 -20.15 -23.80 -14.73
C ASN A 448 -19.87 -22.49 -15.43
#